data_c5de3f1d55c4ab653bcf3dfa8c054eb6
#
_entry.id   c5de3f1d55c4ab653bcf3dfa8c054eb6
#
_cell.length_a   1.000
_cell.length_b   1.000
_cell.length_c   1.000
_cell.angle_alpha   90.00
_cell.angle_beta   90.00
_cell.angle_gamma   90.00
#
_symmetry.space_group_name_H-M   'P 1'
#
loop_
_entity.id
_entity.type
_entity.pdbx_description
1 polymer ?
#
loop_
_entity_poly.entity_id
_entity_poly.type
_entity_poly.pdbx_seq_one_letter_code
_entity_poly.pdbx_strand_id
1 'polypeptide(L)'
;MMRQILTVLAVLLLPVVTQAAELVPHRAVYDMGFLKRAHDTPYAQVDGRMVYHYDLTCTGATYNHRMLLILVSKQGQEIRSETFLSFYETTDGHTMRFDIRELLNDVVVVELQGTVKRPSVGEPGTVTYDKREGPEGEQLAEVPAGALFPMQHTDALISAAIDGSVIHNARTFDGDEVSLVDSFIQPSREPGREAGVVPETMADMKSWISRISFFKPDAEEPVPFYETQMRFWENGLSGDFTMESEDFGVLAELKEVELFDRPDCD
;
A
#
# COMPACT_ATOMS: atom_id res chain seq x y z
N MET A 1 45.41 52.67 -15.25
CA MET A 1 44.38 52.48 -14.21
C MET A 1 43.21 51.73 -14.83
N MET A 2 43.18 50.39 -14.66
CA MET A 2 42.17 49.52 -15.25
C MET A 2 41.23 49.07 -14.12
N ARG A 3 39.97 49.52 -14.13
CA ARG A 3 38.93 49.24 -13.12
C ARG A 3 38.29 47.90 -13.49
N GLN A 4 38.60 46.87 -12.74
CA GLN A 4 37.90 45.57 -12.86
C GLN A 4 36.52 45.71 -12.21
N ILE A 5 35.47 45.48 -13.01
CA ILE A 5 34.08 45.38 -12.56
C ILE A 5 33.83 43.92 -12.20
N LEU A 6 33.69 43.63 -10.90
CA LEU A 6 33.28 42.32 -10.39
C LEU A 6 31.75 42.22 -10.53
N THR A 7 31.28 41.42 -11.49
CA THR A 7 29.85 41.10 -11.61
C THR A 7 29.55 39.93 -10.67
N VAL A 8 28.85 40.23 -9.55
CA VAL A 8 28.32 39.20 -8.61
C VAL A 8 27.07 38.61 -9.22
N LEU A 9 27.16 37.35 -9.66
CA LEU A 9 26.01 36.55 -10.11
C LEU A 9 25.25 36.04 -8.89
N ALA A 10 24.14 36.68 -8.55
CA ALA A 10 23.22 36.20 -7.49
C ALA A 10 22.43 34.99 -8.00
N VAL A 11 22.79 33.80 -7.58
CA VAL A 11 22.00 32.57 -7.82
C VAL A 11 20.78 32.61 -6.91
N LEU A 12 19.61 32.90 -7.48
CA LEU A 12 18.31 32.76 -6.82
C LEU A 12 18.03 31.28 -6.61
N LEU A 13 18.26 30.77 -5.40
CA LEU A 13 17.75 29.49 -4.95
C LEU A 13 16.23 29.61 -4.77
N LEU A 14 15.47 29.21 -5.78
CA LEU A 14 14.02 29.03 -5.62
C LEU A 14 13.80 27.82 -4.71
N PRO A 15 12.94 27.93 -3.66
CA PRO A 15 12.58 26.78 -2.87
C PRO A 15 11.85 25.78 -3.80
N VAL A 16 12.34 24.55 -3.87
CA VAL A 16 11.62 23.45 -4.46
C VAL A 16 10.48 23.14 -3.49
N VAL A 17 9.28 23.54 -3.84
CA VAL A 17 8.07 23.10 -3.12
C VAL A 17 7.85 21.65 -3.52
N THR A 18 8.21 20.71 -2.66
CA THR A 18 7.81 19.31 -2.81
C THR A 18 6.29 19.26 -2.71
N GLN A 19 5.66 18.87 -3.81
CA GLN A 19 4.21 18.71 -3.84
C GLN A 19 3.89 17.35 -3.21
N ALA A 20 3.36 17.37 -1.98
CA ALA A 20 2.83 16.16 -1.34
C ALA A 20 1.69 15.56 -2.18
N ALA A 21 1.55 14.25 -2.16
CA ALA A 21 0.45 13.58 -2.83
C ALA A 21 -0.90 14.05 -2.25
N GLU A 22 -1.84 14.34 -3.11
CA GLU A 22 -3.18 14.75 -2.69
C GLU A 22 -4.14 13.56 -2.81
N LEU A 23 -4.11 12.67 -1.84
CA LEU A 23 -4.95 11.47 -1.81
C LEU A 23 -6.43 11.84 -1.78
N VAL A 24 -7.25 11.15 -2.57
CA VAL A 24 -8.69 11.40 -2.69
C VAL A 24 -9.46 10.22 -2.09
N PRO A 25 -10.45 10.47 -1.21
CA PRO A 25 -11.31 9.42 -0.69
C PRO A 25 -12.00 8.67 -1.82
N HIS A 26 -11.99 7.34 -1.75
CA HIS A 26 -12.57 6.51 -2.79
C HIS A 26 -12.94 5.10 -2.31
N ARG A 27 -13.86 4.49 -3.04
CA ARG A 27 -14.14 3.07 -2.98
C ARG A 27 -13.78 2.43 -4.31
N ALA A 28 -13.06 1.32 -4.26
CA ALA A 28 -12.70 0.54 -5.44
C ALA A 28 -13.09 -0.93 -5.24
N VAL A 29 -13.55 -1.57 -6.30
CA VAL A 29 -13.94 -2.99 -6.29
C VAL A 29 -13.16 -3.71 -7.37
N TYR A 30 -12.60 -4.85 -7.01
CA TYR A 30 -11.80 -5.68 -7.90
C TYR A 30 -12.37 -7.09 -7.96
N ASP A 31 -12.45 -7.64 -9.18
CA ASP A 31 -12.57 -9.07 -9.36
C ASP A 31 -11.18 -9.69 -9.36
N MET A 32 -11.05 -10.83 -8.69
CA MET A 32 -9.76 -11.48 -8.48
C MET A 32 -9.76 -12.84 -9.19
N GLY A 33 -8.68 -13.09 -9.90
CA GLY A 33 -8.50 -14.31 -10.67
C GLY A 33 -7.09 -14.86 -10.56
N PHE A 34 -6.91 -16.08 -11.04
CA PHE A 34 -5.64 -16.77 -10.97
C PHE A 34 -4.60 -16.19 -11.93
N LEU A 35 -3.45 -15.75 -11.40
CA LEU A 35 -2.30 -15.34 -12.18
C LEU A 35 -1.43 -16.57 -12.51
N LYS A 36 -1.51 -17.08 -13.74
CA LYS A 36 -0.79 -18.29 -14.21
C LYS A 36 0.73 -18.12 -14.37
N ARG A 37 1.40 -17.38 -13.50
CA ARG A 37 2.86 -17.21 -13.55
C ARG A 37 3.60 -18.06 -12.53
N ALA A 38 2.94 -18.52 -11.49
CA ALA A 38 3.59 -19.28 -10.43
C ALA A 38 3.95 -20.68 -10.91
N HIS A 39 5.21 -21.05 -10.73
CA HIS A 39 5.67 -22.41 -10.89
C HIS A 39 5.05 -23.28 -9.80
N ASP A 40 4.54 -24.43 -10.15
CA ASP A 40 4.11 -25.51 -9.24
C ASP A 40 3.13 -25.14 -8.10
N THR A 41 2.29 -24.12 -8.30
CA THR A 41 1.24 -23.80 -7.34
C THR A 41 0.37 -25.03 -7.01
N PRO A 42 -0.06 -25.21 -5.75
CA PRO A 42 -0.97 -26.30 -5.36
C PRO A 42 -2.41 -26.10 -5.86
N TYR A 43 -2.71 -24.92 -6.39
CA TYR A 43 -4.06 -24.55 -6.81
C TYR A 43 -4.29 -24.72 -8.32
N ALA A 44 -5.50 -25.13 -8.68
CA ALA A 44 -5.99 -25.24 -10.04
C ALA A 44 -6.79 -24.01 -10.48
N GLN A 45 -7.44 -23.35 -9.50
CA GLN A 45 -8.30 -22.19 -9.73
C GLN A 45 -8.26 -21.28 -8.53
N VAL A 46 -8.33 -19.98 -8.79
CA VAL A 46 -8.50 -18.90 -7.79
C VAL A 46 -9.51 -17.93 -8.37
N ASP A 47 -10.59 -17.66 -7.63
CA ASP A 47 -11.58 -16.64 -7.93
C ASP A 47 -11.87 -15.84 -6.66
N GLY A 48 -12.22 -14.59 -6.81
CA GLY A 48 -12.54 -13.78 -5.65
C GLY A 48 -12.96 -12.37 -5.98
N ARG A 49 -13.15 -11.62 -4.91
CA ARG A 49 -13.51 -10.20 -4.98
C ARG A 49 -12.87 -9.45 -3.83
N MET A 50 -12.41 -8.24 -4.12
CA MET A 50 -11.88 -7.33 -3.12
C MET A 50 -12.63 -6.00 -3.18
N VAL A 51 -12.91 -5.44 -2.01
CA VAL A 51 -13.41 -4.08 -1.84
C VAL A 51 -12.38 -3.32 -1.02
N TYR A 52 -11.95 -2.21 -1.56
CA TYR A 52 -11.06 -1.25 -0.93
C TYR A 52 -11.84 0.02 -0.66
N HIS A 53 -11.67 0.62 0.51
CA HIS A 53 -12.28 1.89 0.88
C HIS A 53 -11.26 2.76 1.60
N TYR A 54 -10.93 3.89 1.01
CA TYR A 54 -10.10 4.93 1.60
C TYR A 54 -10.97 6.13 1.93
N ASP A 55 -10.89 6.60 3.16
CA ASP A 55 -11.66 7.73 3.66
C ASP A 55 -10.76 8.71 4.41
N LEU A 56 -11.10 9.99 4.33
CA LEU A 56 -10.38 11.08 4.99
C LEU A 56 -11.29 11.77 6.00
N THR A 57 -10.70 12.12 7.13
CA THR A 57 -11.28 13.02 8.11
C THR A 57 -10.29 14.15 8.40
N CYS A 58 -10.71 15.21 9.10
CA CYS A 58 -9.80 16.27 9.50
C CYS A 58 -8.72 15.83 10.50
N THR A 59 -8.84 14.66 11.10
CA THR A 59 -7.90 14.14 12.11
C THR A 59 -7.09 12.95 11.66
N GLY A 60 -7.43 12.36 10.52
CA GLY A 60 -6.72 11.18 10.02
C GLY A 60 -7.36 10.57 8.79
N ALA A 61 -6.77 9.48 8.34
CA ALA A 61 -7.23 8.68 7.22
C ALA A 61 -7.61 7.27 7.70
N THR A 62 -8.64 6.69 7.09
CA THR A 62 -9.05 5.31 7.31
C THR A 62 -8.87 4.53 6.01
N TYR A 63 -8.28 3.37 6.13
CA TYR A 63 -8.12 2.40 5.07
C TYR A 63 -8.80 1.10 5.46
N ASN A 64 -9.78 0.65 4.68
CA ASN A 64 -10.46 -0.61 4.87
C ASN A 64 -10.31 -1.49 3.64
N HIS A 65 -9.99 -2.76 3.87
CA HIS A 65 -9.85 -3.76 2.84
C HIS A 65 -10.62 -5.01 3.23
N ARG A 66 -11.47 -5.47 2.34
CA ARG A 66 -12.15 -6.76 2.49
C ARG A 66 -11.92 -7.58 1.23
N MET A 67 -11.34 -8.76 1.41
CA MET A 67 -11.05 -9.70 0.34
C MET A 67 -11.68 -11.06 0.63
N LEU A 68 -12.27 -11.66 -0.39
CA LEU A 68 -12.73 -13.05 -0.40
C LEU A 68 -12.04 -13.75 -1.56
N LEU A 69 -11.37 -14.87 -1.29
CA LEU A 69 -10.82 -15.77 -2.28
C LEU A 69 -11.41 -17.18 -2.12
N ILE A 70 -11.76 -17.77 -3.22
CA ILE A 70 -12.08 -19.18 -3.34
C ILE A 70 -10.94 -19.86 -4.10
N LEU A 71 -10.21 -20.71 -3.40
CA LEU A 71 -9.05 -21.43 -3.91
C LEU A 71 -9.44 -22.89 -4.13
N VAL A 72 -9.27 -23.40 -5.32
CA VAL A 72 -9.51 -24.82 -5.61
C VAL A 72 -8.18 -25.52 -5.83
N SER A 73 -7.85 -26.49 -4.99
CA SER A 73 -6.62 -27.26 -5.12
C SER A 73 -6.61 -28.14 -6.37
N LYS A 74 -5.43 -28.60 -6.80
CA LYS A 74 -5.31 -29.58 -7.91
C LYS A 74 -6.01 -30.92 -7.62
N GLN A 75 -6.33 -31.20 -6.34
CA GLN A 75 -7.09 -32.35 -5.88
C GLN A 75 -8.61 -32.09 -5.81
N GLY A 76 -9.05 -30.88 -6.16
CA GLY A 76 -10.46 -30.48 -6.14
C GLY A 76 -11.00 -30.07 -4.77
N GLN A 77 -10.15 -29.84 -3.79
CA GLN A 77 -10.55 -29.27 -2.50
C GLN A 77 -10.74 -27.76 -2.61
N GLU A 78 -11.84 -27.24 -2.12
CA GLU A 78 -12.13 -25.83 -2.04
C GLU A 78 -11.70 -25.28 -0.67
N ILE A 79 -11.03 -24.14 -0.69
CA ILE A 79 -10.64 -23.36 0.50
C ILE A 79 -11.21 -21.96 0.32
N ARG A 80 -11.99 -21.52 1.28
CA ARG A 80 -12.51 -20.16 1.36
C ARG A 80 -11.63 -19.34 2.30
N SER A 81 -11.00 -18.31 1.77
CA SER A 81 -10.17 -17.37 2.51
C SER A 81 -10.83 -16.00 2.53
N GLU A 82 -11.03 -15.43 3.72
CA GLU A 82 -11.50 -14.07 3.90
C GLU A 82 -10.48 -13.26 4.71
N THR A 83 -10.17 -12.06 4.21
CA THR A 83 -9.29 -11.10 4.90
C THR A 83 -10.04 -9.79 5.11
N PHE A 84 -9.97 -9.27 6.32
CA PHE A 84 -10.48 -7.96 6.71
C PHE A 84 -9.32 -7.18 7.33
N LEU A 85 -9.01 -6.02 6.75
CA LEU A 85 -8.03 -5.09 7.27
C LEU A 85 -8.69 -3.74 7.49
N SER A 86 -8.43 -3.12 8.63
CA SER A 86 -8.84 -1.75 8.93
C SER A 86 -7.69 -1.03 9.61
N PHE A 87 -7.28 0.09 9.03
CA PHE A 87 -6.25 0.97 9.59
C PHE A 87 -6.81 2.37 9.71
N TYR A 88 -6.49 3.04 10.81
CA TYR A 88 -6.69 4.45 11.00
C TYR A 88 -5.36 5.09 11.37
N GLU A 89 -4.93 6.08 10.61
CA GLU A 89 -3.71 6.84 10.86
C GLU A 89 -4.05 8.31 11.11
N THR A 90 -3.51 8.89 12.17
CA THR A 90 -3.70 10.33 12.44
C THR A 90 -2.93 11.18 11.45
N THR A 91 -3.47 12.37 11.11
CA THR A 91 -2.87 13.31 10.16
C THR A 91 -1.45 13.73 10.56
N ASP A 92 -1.16 13.80 11.86
CA ASP A 92 0.17 14.10 12.40
C ASP A 92 1.13 12.88 12.32
N GLY A 93 0.62 11.72 11.95
CA GLY A 93 1.38 10.47 11.82
C GLY A 93 1.89 9.89 13.14
N HIS A 94 1.37 10.34 14.29
CA HIS A 94 1.81 9.88 15.61
C HIS A 94 1.11 8.61 16.06
N THR A 95 -0.08 8.34 15.55
CA THR A 95 -0.89 7.19 15.99
C THR A 95 -1.40 6.39 14.79
N MET A 96 -1.29 5.07 14.87
CA MET A 96 -1.99 4.13 14.01
C MET A 96 -2.83 3.19 14.86
N ARG A 97 -4.07 2.92 14.46
CA ARG A 97 -4.89 1.82 14.97
C ARG A 97 -5.10 0.81 13.88
N PHE A 98 -5.09 -0.46 14.24
CA PHE A 98 -5.27 -1.55 13.29
C PHE A 98 -6.23 -2.61 13.83
N ASP A 99 -6.96 -3.21 12.90
CA ASP A 99 -7.83 -4.36 13.10
C ASP A 99 -7.65 -5.28 11.88
N ILE A 100 -7.08 -6.46 12.11
CA ILE A 100 -6.74 -7.45 11.10
C ILE A 100 -7.45 -8.74 11.48
N ARG A 101 -8.20 -9.30 10.54
CA ARG A 101 -8.90 -10.57 10.74
C ARG A 101 -8.84 -11.42 9.50
N GLU A 102 -8.42 -12.66 9.67
CA GLU A 102 -8.37 -13.65 8.59
C GLU A 102 -9.14 -14.91 8.98
N LEU A 103 -9.90 -15.43 8.02
CA LEU A 103 -10.65 -16.66 8.17
C LEU A 103 -10.29 -17.63 7.06
N LEU A 104 -10.16 -18.90 7.42
CA LEU A 104 -10.11 -20.03 6.49
C LEU A 104 -11.29 -20.95 6.76
N ASN A 105 -12.13 -21.14 5.73
CA ASN A 105 -13.36 -21.96 5.83
C ASN A 105 -14.23 -21.56 7.03
N ASP A 106 -14.47 -20.26 7.19
CA ASP A 106 -15.25 -19.63 8.27
C ASP A 106 -14.63 -19.75 9.67
N VAL A 107 -13.41 -20.30 9.79
CA VAL A 107 -12.66 -20.35 11.05
C VAL A 107 -11.68 -19.20 11.11
N VAL A 108 -11.73 -18.41 12.17
CA VAL A 108 -10.75 -17.33 12.43
C VAL A 108 -9.37 -17.96 12.66
N VAL A 109 -8.40 -17.59 11.85
CA VAL A 109 -7.00 -18.05 11.93
C VAL A 109 -6.04 -16.94 12.36
N VAL A 110 -6.42 -15.68 12.12
CA VAL A 110 -5.70 -14.50 12.61
C VAL A 110 -6.73 -13.49 13.12
N GLU A 111 -6.48 -12.91 14.29
CA GLU A 111 -7.21 -11.76 14.80
C GLU A 111 -6.28 -10.87 15.63
N LEU A 112 -5.94 -9.70 15.05
CA LEU A 112 -5.03 -8.74 15.66
C LEU A 112 -5.74 -7.39 15.75
N GLN A 113 -5.77 -6.82 16.96
CA GLN A 113 -6.26 -5.46 17.20
C GLN A 113 -5.24 -4.72 18.05
N GLY A 114 -4.96 -3.48 17.70
CA GLY A 114 -3.99 -2.73 18.48
C GLY A 114 -3.83 -1.28 18.06
N THR A 115 -2.93 -0.63 18.78
CA THR A 115 -2.58 0.77 18.59
C THR A 115 -1.07 0.94 18.64
N VAL A 116 -0.53 1.69 17.68
CA VAL A 116 0.83 2.21 17.74
C VAL A 116 0.79 3.68 18.13
N LYS A 117 1.71 4.08 19.02
CA LYS A 117 1.95 5.49 19.34
C LYS A 117 3.43 5.80 19.26
N ARG A 118 3.78 6.93 18.66
CA ARG A 118 5.15 7.44 18.57
C ARG A 118 5.20 8.96 18.80
N PRO A 119 6.33 9.51 19.29
CA PRO A 119 6.47 10.95 19.55
C PRO A 119 6.39 11.81 18.28
N SER A 120 6.92 11.31 17.17
CA SER A 120 6.89 11.96 15.85
C SER A 120 7.09 10.94 14.73
N VAL A 121 6.80 11.34 13.49
CA VAL A 121 7.06 10.53 12.30
C VAL A 121 8.57 10.21 12.21
N GLY A 122 8.91 8.94 12.00
CA GLY A 122 10.29 8.46 11.93
C GLY A 122 10.93 8.11 13.27
N GLU A 123 10.32 8.48 14.41
CA GLU A 123 10.75 8.00 15.72
C GLU A 123 10.22 6.58 16.01
N PRO A 124 10.87 5.83 16.92
CA PRO A 124 10.33 4.54 17.36
C PRO A 124 8.93 4.69 17.97
N GLY A 125 8.08 3.70 17.77
CA GLY A 125 6.74 3.68 18.32
C GLY A 125 6.50 2.49 19.25
N THR A 126 5.62 2.65 20.24
CA THR A 126 5.18 1.55 21.11
C THR A 126 3.92 0.94 20.54
N VAL A 127 3.90 -0.39 20.41
CA VAL A 127 2.72 -1.18 20.02
C VAL A 127 2.01 -1.67 21.27
N THR A 128 0.69 -1.51 21.29
CA THR A 128 -0.19 -2.11 22.31
C THR A 128 -1.24 -2.94 21.59
N TYR A 129 -1.26 -4.24 21.83
CA TYR A 129 -2.29 -5.14 21.30
C TYR A 129 -3.45 -5.25 22.29
N ASP A 130 -4.66 -4.95 21.82
CA ASP A 130 -5.90 -5.19 22.54
C ASP A 130 -6.35 -6.66 22.39
N LYS A 131 -6.08 -7.23 21.21
CA LYS A 131 -6.31 -8.63 20.87
C LYS A 131 -5.20 -9.14 19.95
N ARG A 132 -4.74 -10.37 20.21
CA ARG A 132 -3.78 -11.09 19.37
C ARG A 132 -4.07 -12.58 19.41
N GLU A 133 -4.68 -13.10 18.36
CA GLU A 133 -4.89 -14.52 18.10
C GLU A 133 -4.38 -14.84 16.69
N GLY A 134 -3.60 -15.89 16.54
CA GLY A 134 -3.00 -16.28 15.25
C GLY A 134 -1.79 -17.18 15.44
N PRO A 135 -1.04 -17.44 14.35
CA PRO A 135 0.22 -18.16 14.43
C PRO A 135 1.13 -17.55 15.49
N GLU A 136 1.80 -18.39 16.28
CA GLU A 136 2.77 -17.94 17.28
C GLU A 136 3.90 -17.20 16.57
N GLY A 137 3.88 -15.88 16.63
CA GLY A 137 4.94 -14.99 16.18
C GLY A 137 5.47 -14.16 17.33
N GLU A 138 6.66 -13.58 17.16
CA GLU A 138 7.22 -12.66 18.14
C GLU A 138 6.31 -11.42 18.20
N GLN A 139 5.81 -11.12 19.40
CA GLN A 139 5.01 -9.92 19.60
C GLN A 139 5.94 -8.71 19.53
N LEU A 140 5.77 -7.88 18.51
CA LEU A 140 6.48 -6.61 18.42
C LEU A 140 5.93 -5.65 19.47
N ALA A 141 6.75 -5.33 20.46
CA ALA A 141 6.44 -4.30 21.45
C ALA A 141 6.76 -2.89 20.94
N GLU A 142 7.59 -2.78 19.93
CA GLU A 142 8.12 -1.53 19.40
C GLU A 142 8.20 -1.54 17.88
N VAL A 143 7.72 -0.47 17.25
CA VAL A 143 7.94 -0.19 15.83
C VAL A 143 9.29 0.54 15.72
N PRO A 144 10.25 0.05 14.91
CA PRO A 144 11.57 0.66 14.82
C PRO A 144 11.52 2.04 14.18
N ALA A 145 12.55 2.85 14.46
CA ALA A 145 12.74 4.14 13.82
C ALA A 145 12.73 4.03 12.29
N GLY A 146 12.12 5.01 11.63
CA GLY A 146 12.03 5.07 10.18
C GLY A 146 10.95 4.17 9.55
N ALA A 147 10.23 3.36 10.33
CA ALA A 147 9.12 2.58 9.80
C ALA A 147 7.91 3.48 9.51
N LEU A 148 7.36 3.34 8.32
CA LEU A 148 6.15 4.03 7.86
C LEU A 148 4.93 3.18 8.15
N PHE A 149 3.82 3.82 8.47
CA PHE A 149 2.52 3.19 8.48
C PHE A 149 1.99 3.02 7.04
N PRO A 150 1.00 2.17 6.77
CA PRO A 150 0.53 1.86 5.42
C PRO A 150 0.18 3.08 4.57
N MET A 151 -0.54 4.08 5.14
CA MET A 151 -0.92 5.29 4.40
C MET A 151 0.28 6.22 4.17
N GLN A 152 1.17 6.32 5.15
CA GLN A 152 2.41 7.07 4.99
C GLN A 152 3.32 6.47 3.92
N HIS A 153 3.38 5.13 3.81
CA HIS A 153 4.12 4.49 2.74
C HIS A 153 3.49 4.78 1.37
N THR A 154 2.16 4.74 1.26
CA THR A 154 1.43 5.09 0.04
C THR A 154 1.72 6.53 -0.38
N ASP A 155 1.61 7.49 0.54
CA ASP A 155 1.92 8.90 0.29
C ASP A 155 3.38 9.11 -0.13
N ALA A 156 4.33 8.46 0.55
CA ALA A 156 5.75 8.54 0.22
C ALA A 156 6.08 7.95 -1.15
N LEU A 157 5.45 6.83 -1.54
CA LEU A 157 5.61 6.20 -2.83
C LEU A 157 5.08 7.11 -3.96
N ILE A 158 3.90 7.69 -3.78
CA ILE A 158 3.31 8.60 -4.77
C ILE A 158 4.11 9.89 -4.88
N SER A 159 4.53 10.46 -3.75
CA SER A 159 5.40 11.65 -3.73
C SER A 159 6.73 11.40 -4.47
N ALA A 160 7.36 10.25 -4.22
CA ALA A 160 8.58 9.84 -4.95
C ALA A 160 8.33 9.72 -6.46
N ALA A 161 7.18 9.17 -6.86
CA ALA A 161 6.79 9.06 -8.26
C ALA A 161 6.56 10.44 -8.92
N ILE A 162 5.91 11.36 -8.23
CA ILE A 162 5.69 12.75 -8.68
C ILE A 162 7.03 13.47 -8.88
N ASP A 163 7.99 13.27 -7.96
CA ASP A 163 9.34 13.82 -8.01
C ASP A 163 10.24 13.17 -9.08
N GLY A 164 9.74 12.13 -9.77
CA GLY A 164 10.44 11.42 -10.85
C GLY A 164 11.45 10.38 -10.37
N SER A 165 11.36 9.95 -9.12
CA SER A 165 12.16 8.84 -8.61
C SER A 165 11.75 7.53 -9.29
N VAL A 166 12.74 6.72 -9.66
CA VAL A 166 12.52 5.38 -10.25
C VAL A 166 12.65 4.26 -9.22
N ILE A 167 13.19 4.57 -8.06
CA ILE A 167 13.35 3.64 -6.92
C ILE A 167 12.88 4.36 -5.66
N HIS A 168 12.07 3.66 -4.86
CA HIS A 168 11.67 4.08 -3.52
C HIS A 168 11.83 2.91 -2.56
N ASN A 169 12.64 3.10 -1.53
CA ASN A 169 12.89 2.10 -0.51
C ASN A 169 12.32 2.59 0.82
N ALA A 170 11.62 1.72 1.53
CA ALA A 170 11.01 2.06 2.80
C ALA A 170 11.13 0.88 3.79
N ARG A 171 10.86 1.18 5.04
CA ARG A 171 10.51 0.19 6.06
C ARG A 171 9.05 0.45 6.43
N THR A 172 8.24 -0.59 6.50
CA THR A 172 6.81 -0.47 6.83
C THR A 172 6.46 -1.31 8.04
N PHE A 173 5.42 -0.91 8.76
CA PHE A 173 4.78 -1.70 9.80
C PHE A 173 3.28 -1.75 9.51
N ASP A 174 2.73 -2.95 9.39
CA ASP A 174 1.34 -3.20 8.97
C ASP A 174 0.41 -3.65 10.10
N GLY A 175 0.87 -3.59 11.35
CA GLY A 175 0.11 -4.04 12.52
C GLY A 175 0.58 -5.39 13.06
N ASP A 176 1.19 -6.23 12.26
CA ASP A 176 1.75 -7.52 12.65
C ASP A 176 3.27 -7.55 12.56
N GLU A 177 3.82 -7.18 11.40
CA GLU A 177 5.26 -7.29 11.17
C GLU A 177 5.87 -6.00 10.58
N VAL A 178 7.19 -5.94 10.66
CA VAL A 178 8.00 -4.94 9.96
C VAL A 178 8.54 -5.55 8.68
N SER A 179 8.37 -4.85 7.57
CA SER A 179 8.91 -5.24 6.27
C SER A 179 9.90 -4.20 5.73
N LEU A 180 10.93 -4.67 5.02
CA LEU A 180 11.69 -3.82 4.10
C LEU A 180 10.99 -3.84 2.75
N VAL A 181 10.81 -2.68 2.15
CA VAL A 181 10.04 -2.53 0.91
C VAL A 181 10.88 -1.83 -0.14
N ASP A 182 11.05 -2.50 -1.28
CA ASP A 182 11.69 -1.95 -2.46
C ASP A 182 10.66 -1.75 -3.57
N SER A 183 10.57 -0.53 -4.08
CA SER A 183 9.63 -0.16 -5.15
C SER A 183 10.38 0.33 -6.37
N PHE A 184 10.10 -0.28 -7.53
CA PHE A 184 10.56 0.20 -8.83
C PHE A 184 9.41 0.90 -9.55
N ILE A 185 9.58 2.18 -9.88
CA ILE A 185 8.53 3.07 -10.36
C ILE A 185 8.79 3.47 -11.81
N GLN A 186 7.79 3.32 -12.66
CA GLN A 186 7.84 3.74 -14.06
C GLN A 186 6.63 4.62 -14.40
N PRO A 187 6.81 5.77 -15.08
CA PRO A 187 5.70 6.56 -15.59
C PRO A 187 4.87 5.73 -16.57
N SER A 188 3.56 5.73 -16.38
CA SER A 188 2.62 5.08 -17.29
C SER A 188 1.97 6.11 -18.20
N ARG A 189 2.13 5.93 -19.51
CA ARG A 189 1.54 6.80 -20.54
C ARG A 189 0.39 6.13 -21.27
N GLU A 190 0.30 4.81 -21.17
CA GLU A 190 -0.72 4.02 -21.86
C GLU A 190 -1.90 3.76 -20.92
N PRO A 191 -3.14 3.87 -21.43
CA PRO A 191 -4.30 3.43 -20.68
C PRO A 191 -4.16 1.94 -20.35
N GLY A 192 -4.45 1.55 -19.11
CA GLY A 192 -4.53 0.15 -18.71
C GLY A 192 -5.86 -0.48 -19.13
N ARG A 193 -6.06 -1.75 -18.78
CA ARG A 193 -7.34 -2.44 -19.00
C ARG A 193 -8.49 -1.79 -18.24
N GLU A 194 -8.18 -1.12 -17.15
CA GLU A 194 -9.10 -0.35 -16.30
C GLU A 194 -9.58 0.97 -16.92
N ALA A 195 -9.09 1.37 -18.11
CA ALA A 195 -9.42 2.65 -18.74
C ALA A 195 -10.92 2.89 -18.94
N GLY A 196 -11.72 1.82 -19.08
CA GLY A 196 -13.19 1.93 -19.18
C GLY A 196 -13.92 2.00 -17.83
N VAL A 197 -13.20 1.88 -16.71
CA VAL A 197 -13.72 1.85 -15.34
C VAL A 197 -13.33 3.12 -14.58
N VAL A 198 -12.14 3.63 -14.85
CA VAL A 198 -11.60 4.84 -14.22
C VAL A 198 -12.45 6.06 -14.66
N PRO A 199 -12.88 6.93 -13.72
CA PRO A 199 -13.66 8.12 -14.03
C PRO A 199 -12.96 9.03 -15.05
N GLU A 200 -13.75 9.65 -15.95
CA GLU A 200 -13.21 10.58 -16.97
C GLU A 200 -12.44 11.75 -16.34
N THR A 201 -12.79 12.16 -15.13
CA THR A 201 -12.06 13.21 -14.36
C THR A 201 -10.61 12.86 -14.08
N MET A 202 -10.24 11.61 -14.23
CA MET A 202 -8.87 11.11 -14.04
C MET A 202 -8.10 10.91 -15.37
N ALA A 203 -8.72 11.23 -16.51
CA ALA A 203 -8.11 10.96 -17.83
C ALA A 203 -6.75 11.64 -18.03
N ASP A 204 -6.59 12.86 -17.47
CA ASP A 204 -5.36 13.66 -17.57
C ASP A 204 -4.44 13.52 -16.34
N MET A 205 -4.83 12.71 -15.35
CA MET A 205 -3.99 12.49 -14.15
C MET A 205 -2.75 11.67 -14.48
N LYS A 206 -1.66 12.04 -13.83
CA LYS A 206 -0.43 11.24 -13.93
C LYS A 206 -0.64 9.89 -13.27
N SER A 207 -0.07 8.87 -13.89
CA SER A 207 -0.06 7.52 -13.34
C SER A 207 1.28 6.84 -13.56
N TRP A 208 1.53 5.83 -12.75
CA TRP A 208 2.75 5.03 -12.77
C TRP A 208 2.39 3.55 -12.65
N ILE A 209 3.33 2.71 -13.08
CA ILE A 209 3.34 1.28 -12.75
C ILE A 209 4.48 1.09 -11.77
N SER A 210 4.21 0.47 -10.62
CA SER A 210 5.24 0.09 -9.66
C SER A 210 5.24 -1.41 -9.46
N ARG A 211 6.46 -1.97 -9.37
CA ARG A 211 6.69 -3.29 -8.80
C ARG A 211 7.24 -3.06 -7.39
N ILE A 212 6.56 -3.63 -6.42
CA ILE A 212 6.85 -3.47 -4.99
C ILE A 212 7.15 -4.85 -4.43
N SER A 213 8.31 -5.01 -3.81
CA SER A 213 8.78 -6.27 -3.22
C SER A 213 8.97 -6.09 -1.73
N PHE A 214 8.45 -7.04 -0.94
CA PHE A 214 8.49 -7.02 0.52
C PHE A 214 9.43 -8.10 1.03
N PHE A 215 10.32 -7.70 1.94
CA PHE A 215 11.36 -8.57 2.50
C PHE A 215 11.29 -8.57 4.03
N LYS A 216 11.62 -9.70 4.62
CA LYS A 216 11.85 -9.79 6.08
C LYS A 216 13.15 -9.09 6.44
N PRO A 217 13.15 -8.19 7.45
CA PRO A 217 14.34 -7.41 7.81
C PRO A 217 15.59 -8.24 8.14
N ASP A 218 15.38 -9.40 8.75
CA ASP A 218 16.46 -10.25 9.28
C ASP A 218 16.69 -11.54 8.45
N ALA A 219 16.20 -11.56 7.19
CA ALA A 219 16.42 -12.70 6.31
C ALA A 219 17.92 -12.82 5.92
N GLU A 220 18.49 -14.01 6.04
CA GLU A 220 19.88 -14.29 5.60
C GLU A 220 20.02 -14.08 4.07
N GLU A 221 18.98 -14.41 3.31
CA GLU A 221 18.91 -14.18 1.87
C GLU A 221 17.77 -13.20 1.56
N PRO A 222 18.00 -12.14 0.77
CA PRO A 222 17.02 -11.13 0.44
C PRO A 222 16.05 -11.62 -0.65
N VAL A 223 15.25 -12.66 -0.34
CA VAL A 223 14.19 -13.13 -1.20
C VAL A 223 12.88 -12.46 -0.75
N PRO A 224 12.12 -11.82 -1.65
CA PRO A 224 10.83 -11.24 -1.30
C PRO A 224 9.85 -12.36 -0.93
N PHE A 225 9.14 -12.20 0.19
CA PHE A 225 8.06 -13.10 0.57
C PHE A 225 6.73 -12.73 -0.08
N TYR A 226 6.61 -11.48 -0.52
CA TYR A 226 5.44 -10.96 -1.23
C TYR A 226 5.86 -9.91 -2.26
N GLU A 227 5.25 -9.94 -3.44
CA GLU A 227 5.43 -8.95 -4.49
C GLU A 227 4.07 -8.51 -5.04
N THR A 228 3.99 -7.24 -5.40
CA THR A 228 2.85 -6.70 -6.13
C THR A 228 3.33 -5.83 -7.30
N GLN A 229 2.64 -5.90 -8.42
CA GLN A 229 2.79 -4.95 -9.50
C GLN A 229 1.46 -4.26 -9.70
N MET A 230 1.43 -2.94 -9.58
CA MET A 230 0.20 -2.16 -9.68
C MET A 230 0.38 -0.92 -10.54
N ARG A 231 -0.72 -0.50 -11.17
CA ARG A 231 -0.89 0.88 -11.63
C ARG A 231 -1.44 1.70 -10.49
N PHE A 232 -0.94 2.93 -10.32
CA PHE A 232 -1.53 3.89 -9.39
C PHE A 232 -1.50 5.30 -9.99
N TRP A 233 -2.41 6.15 -9.52
CA TRP A 233 -2.50 7.55 -9.90
C TRP A 233 -2.05 8.48 -8.78
N GLU A 234 -1.76 9.73 -9.15
CA GLU A 234 -1.33 10.77 -8.21
C GLU A 234 -2.33 11.06 -7.08
N ASN A 235 -3.61 10.68 -7.24
CA ASN A 235 -4.65 10.80 -6.24
C ASN A 235 -4.81 9.58 -5.32
N GLY A 236 -3.93 8.58 -5.43
CA GLY A 236 -3.92 7.39 -4.58
C GLY A 236 -4.78 6.23 -5.05
N LEU A 237 -5.58 6.37 -6.12
CA LEU A 237 -6.31 5.25 -6.68
C LEU A 237 -5.33 4.22 -7.26
N SER A 238 -5.57 2.94 -7.00
CA SER A 238 -4.90 1.82 -7.65
C SER A 238 -5.78 1.24 -8.76
N GLY A 239 -5.18 0.95 -9.92
CA GLY A 239 -5.82 0.24 -11.02
C GLY A 239 -5.73 -1.28 -10.85
N ASP A 240 -5.56 -1.98 -11.98
CA ASP A 240 -5.26 -3.42 -11.94
C ASP A 240 -3.92 -3.67 -11.24
N PHE A 241 -3.87 -4.75 -10.45
CA PHE A 241 -2.63 -5.16 -9.81
C PHE A 241 -2.51 -6.68 -9.67
N THR A 242 -1.28 -7.15 -9.46
CA THR A 242 -0.99 -8.55 -9.11
C THR A 242 -0.59 -8.65 -7.65
N MET A 243 -0.89 -9.76 -7.02
CA MET A 243 -0.41 -10.19 -5.71
C MET A 243 0.29 -11.53 -5.90
N GLU A 244 1.58 -11.58 -5.59
CA GLU A 244 2.40 -12.77 -5.81
C GLU A 244 3.09 -13.16 -4.50
N SER A 245 2.86 -14.40 -4.06
CA SER A 245 3.56 -15.04 -2.95
C SER A 245 4.31 -16.26 -3.47
N GLU A 246 5.03 -16.98 -2.59
CA GLU A 246 5.76 -18.19 -2.94
C GLU A 246 4.85 -19.25 -3.57
N ASP A 247 3.62 -19.41 -3.06
CA ASP A 247 2.73 -20.51 -3.44
C ASP A 247 1.84 -20.19 -4.66
N PHE A 248 1.40 -18.96 -4.82
CA PHE A 248 0.51 -18.59 -5.93
C PHE A 248 0.45 -17.08 -6.17
N GLY A 249 -0.06 -16.71 -7.34
CA GLY A 249 -0.33 -15.34 -7.73
C GLY A 249 -1.79 -15.10 -8.05
N VAL A 250 -2.25 -13.90 -7.76
CA VAL A 250 -3.61 -13.41 -8.05
C VAL A 250 -3.50 -12.15 -8.90
N LEU A 251 -4.36 -12.05 -9.91
CA LEU A 251 -4.62 -10.83 -10.65
C LEU A 251 -5.89 -10.19 -10.10
N ALA A 252 -5.81 -8.94 -9.66
CA ALA A 252 -6.94 -8.11 -9.29
C ALA A 252 -7.24 -7.13 -10.42
N GLU A 253 -8.43 -7.24 -11.02
CA GLU A 253 -8.92 -6.38 -12.08
C GLU A 253 -9.92 -5.38 -11.53
N LEU A 254 -9.67 -4.09 -11.70
CA LEU A 254 -10.55 -3.01 -11.25
C LEU A 254 -11.88 -3.05 -12.02
N LYS A 255 -13.00 -3.08 -11.31
CA LYS A 255 -14.37 -3.18 -11.89
C LYS A 255 -15.24 -1.97 -11.57
N GLU A 256 -15.09 -1.38 -10.40
CA GLU A 256 -15.89 -0.24 -9.97
C GLU A 256 -15.00 0.76 -9.23
N VAL A 257 -15.22 2.04 -9.46
CA VAL A 257 -14.60 3.16 -8.74
C VAL A 257 -15.66 4.19 -8.39
N GLU A 258 -15.66 4.63 -7.14
CA GLU A 258 -16.44 5.74 -6.65
C GLU A 258 -15.49 6.69 -5.90
N LEU A 259 -15.41 7.94 -6.36
CA LEU A 259 -14.63 8.99 -5.71
C LEU A 259 -15.54 9.79 -4.78
N PHE A 260 -15.02 10.18 -3.62
CA PHE A 260 -15.74 11.00 -2.65
C PHE A 260 -15.07 12.36 -2.49
N ASP A 261 -15.84 13.33 -2.01
CA ASP A 261 -15.32 14.66 -1.70
C ASP A 261 -14.37 14.57 -0.47
N ARG A 262 -13.35 15.39 -0.49
CA ARG A 262 -12.49 15.56 0.69
C ARG A 262 -13.23 16.33 1.77
N PRO A 263 -12.97 16.05 3.07
CA PRO A 263 -13.55 16.83 4.14
C PRO A 263 -13.09 18.29 4.07
N ASP A 264 -14.00 19.19 4.33
CA ASP A 264 -13.69 20.62 4.53
C ASP A 264 -13.18 20.78 5.98
N CYS A 265 -11.89 21.06 6.10
CA CYS A 265 -11.24 21.17 7.40
C CYS A 265 -10.80 22.63 7.59
N ASP A 266 -11.68 23.42 8.25
CA ASP A 266 -11.43 24.80 8.66
C ASP A 266 -10.32 24.92 9.71
#